data_b8243e6fd9af8e65fbbd8c8e32cf22c7
#
_entry.id   b8243e6fd9af8e65fbbd8c8e32cf22c7
#
_cell.length_a   1.000
_cell.length_b   1.000
_cell.length_c   1.000
_cell.angle_alpha   90.00
_cell.angle_beta   90.00
_cell.angle_gamma   90.00
#
_symmetry.space_group_name_H-M   'P 1'
#
loop_
_entity.id
_entity.type
_entity.pdbx_description
1 polymer ?
#
loop_
_entity_poly.entity_id
_entity_poly.type
_entity_poly.pdbx_seq_one_letter_code
_entity_poly.pdbx_strand_id
1 'polypeptide(L)'
;MFVPLTIRDHLERARLVYGNRIGIFDEPNQPAEPLANLTYGEFAAKAKAMAKGFEELGVEQGGRVAIVSHNASRLLTFLFGTAAWGRVGVPINFRLNHEEISYIIKHCGAEILLVDPELRESLQGIEVKHFLTLGDESDDIIFRDGEPQPWDFDENATATIN
;
A
#
# COMPACT_ATOMS: atom_id res chain seq x y z
N MET A 1 13.05 14.31 26.38
CA MET A 1 13.41 13.36 25.29
C MET A 1 12.21 13.35 24.34
N PHE A 2 12.41 13.70 23.07
CA PHE A 2 11.37 13.63 22.05
C PHE A 2 11.44 12.23 21.42
N VAL A 3 10.33 11.52 21.34
CA VAL A 3 10.22 10.23 20.68
C VAL A 3 9.13 10.39 19.63
N PRO A 4 9.46 10.37 18.33
CA PRO A 4 8.46 10.49 17.29
C PRO A 4 7.48 9.31 17.34
N LEU A 5 6.20 9.59 17.10
CA LEU A 5 5.15 8.59 17.01
C LEU A 5 4.70 8.48 15.55
N THR A 6 5.09 7.39 14.90
CA THR A 6 4.85 7.16 13.48
C THR A 6 3.80 6.07 13.23
N ILE A 7 3.34 5.95 12.00
CA ILE A 7 2.43 4.85 11.58
C ILE A 7 3.07 3.49 11.84
N ARG A 8 4.40 3.38 11.71
CA ARG A 8 5.13 2.14 12.01
C ARG A 8 5.02 1.75 13.48
N ASP A 9 5.02 2.70 14.41
CA ASP A 9 4.92 2.39 15.84
C ASP A 9 3.56 1.76 16.18
N HIS A 10 2.48 2.20 15.55
CA HIS A 10 1.17 1.58 15.71
C HIS A 10 1.16 0.14 15.18
N LEU A 11 1.76 -0.10 14.01
CA LEU A 11 1.86 -1.42 13.41
C LEU A 11 2.70 -2.37 14.27
N GLU A 12 3.89 -1.94 14.71
CA GLU A 12 4.78 -2.71 15.56
C GLU A 12 4.17 -2.99 16.95
N ARG A 13 3.51 -2.00 17.55
CA ARG A 13 2.79 -2.21 18.80
C ARG A 13 1.70 -3.27 18.66
N ALA A 14 0.90 -3.20 17.61
CA ALA A 14 -0.16 -4.19 17.36
C ALA A 14 0.44 -5.59 17.18
N ARG A 15 1.51 -5.72 16.40
CA ARG A 15 2.24 -6.97 16.20
C ARG A 15 2.79 -7.56 17.50
N LEU A 16 3.43 -6.73 18.33
CA LEU A 16 4.08 -7.19 19.56
C LEU A 16 3.08 -7.56 20.67
N VAL A 17 2.01 -6.78 20.81
CA VAL A 17 1.05 -6.95 21.91
C VAL A 17 -0.07 -7.92 21.55
N TYR A 18 -0.51 -7.92 20.28
CA TYR A 18 -1.69 -8.67 19.83
C TYR A 18 -1.38 -9.59 18.64
N GLY A 19 -0.13 -9.90 18.38
CA GLY A 19 0.34 -10.57 17.16
C GLY A 19 -0.46 -11.79 16.71
N ASN A 20 -0.90 -12.62 17.65
CA ASN A 20 -1.68 -13.85 17.38
C ASN A 20 -3.20 -13.62 17.32
N ARG A 21 -3.69 -12.40 17.53
CA ARG A 21 -5.12 -12.09 17.44
C ARG A 21 -5.49 -11.71 16.03
N ILE A 22 -6.65 -12.17 15.54
CA ILE A 22 -7.21 -11.69 14.29
C ILE A 22 -7.51 -10.20 14.45
N GLY A 23 -6.89 -9.39 13.60
CA GLY A 23 -7.04 -7.94 13.57
C GLY A 23 -7.80 -7.46 12.34
N ILE A 24 -7.83 -8.27 11.28
CA ILE A 24 -8.48 -7.93 10.03
C ILE A 24 -9.36 -9.10 9.58
N PHE A 25 -10.61 -8.80 9.29
CA PHE A 25 -11.54 -9.67 8.59
C PHE A 25 -11.68 -9.12 7.17
N ASP A 26 -11.21 -9.89 6.20
CA ASP A 26 -11.22 -9.44 4.81
C ASP A 26 -12.61 -9.57 4.19
N GLU A 27 -12.89 -8.72 3.20
CA GLU A 27 -14.13 -8.76 2.43
C GLU A 27 -14.07 -9.93 1.43
N PRO A 28 -14.94 -10.94 1.56
CA PRO A 28 -14.86 -12.12 0.69
C PRO A 28 -15.35 -11.84 -0.75
N ASN A 29 -16.14 -10.78 -0.96
CA ASN A 29 -16.74 -10.44 -2.26
C ASN A 29 -16.05 -9.23 -2.90
N GLN A 30 -14.74 -9.13 -2.77
CA GLN A 30 -13.94 -8.09 -3.40
C GLN A 30 -13.45 -8.52 -4.80
N PRO A 31 -13.10 -7.56 -5.70
CA PRO A 31 -12.62 -7.89 -7.05
C PRO A 31 -11.28 -8.63 -7.08
N ALA A 32 -10.34 -8.25 -6.20
CA ALA A 32 -9.05 -8.91 -6.08
C ALA A 32 -9.14 -10.17 -5.21
N GLU A 33 -8.23 -11.13 -5.41
CA GLU A 33 -8.14 -12.31 -4.54
C GLU A 33 -7.98 -11.88 -3.08
N PRO A 34 -8.87 -12.31 -2.15
CA PRO A 34 -8.81 -11.93 -0.74
C PRO A 34 -7.49 -12.36 -0.08
N LEU A 35 -6.97 -11.54 0.84
CA LEU A 35 -5.83 -11.92 1.69
C LEU A 35 -6.22 -12.83 2.86
N ALA A 36 -7.48 -13.22 2.94
CA ALA A 36 -8.10 -13.93 4.07
C ALA A 36 -8.11 -13.10 5.37
N ASN A 37 -8.52 -13.72 6.46
CA ASN A 37 -8.48 -13.07 7.77
C ASN A 37 -7.03 -13.07 8.29
N LEU A 38 -6.53 -11.92 8.68
CA LEU A 38 -5.16 -11.73 9.12
C LEU A 38 -5.08 -11.46 10.62
N THR A 39 -4.17 -12.14 11.29
CA THR A 39 -3.71 -11.70 12.61
C THR A 39 -2.93 -10.38 12.48
N TYR A 40 -2.73 -9.67 13.59
CA TYR A 40 -1.89 -8.47 13.58
C TYR A 40 -0.45 -8.77 13.17
N GLY A 41 0.05 -9.98 13.50
CA GLY A 41 1.38 -10.41 13.07
C GLY A 41 1.48 -10.61 11.56
N GLU A 42 0.52 -11.31 10.97
CA GLU A 42 0.45 -11.53 9.52
C GLU A 42 0.23 -10.23 8.74
N PHE A 43 -0.63 -9.34 9.26
CA PHE A 43 -0.83 -8.02 8.68
C PHE A 43 0.47 -7.20 8.66
N ALA A 44 1.19 -7.17 9.78
CA ALA A 44 2.47 -6.47 9.86
C ALA A 44 3.51 -7.06 8.89
N ALA A 45 3.54 -8.39 8.76
CA ALA A 45 4.42 -9.07 7.81
C ALA A 45 4.06 -8.71 6.36
N LYS A 46 2.77 -8.68 6.00
CA LYS A 46 2.33 -8.30 4.65
C LYS A 46 2.62 -6.83 4.34
N ALA A 47 2.38 -5.92 5.30
CA ALA A 47 2.73 -4.51 5.12
C ALA A 47 4.25 -4.32 4.90
N LYS A 48 5.07 -5.06 5.65
CA LYS A 48 6.53 -5.08 5.47
C LYS A 48 6.93 -5.63 4.10
N ALA A 49 6.34 -6.75 3.69
CA ALA A 49 6.60 -7.36 2.38
C ALA A 49 6.24 -6.41 1.23
N MET A 50 5.12 -5.69 1.35
CA MET A 50 4.72 -4.67 0.37
C MET A 50 5.70 -3.49 0.33
N ALA A 51 6.16 -3.01 1.48
CA ALA A 51 7.20 -1.98 1.53
C ALA A 51 8.49 -2.42 0.83
N LYS A 52 8.87 -3.69 0.99
CA LYS A 52 10.02 -4.28 0.30
C LYS A 52 9.80 -4.37 -1.21
N GLY A 53 8.60 -4.75 -1.66
CA GLY A 53 8.24 -4.75 -3.07
C GLY A 53 8.35 -3.36 -3.71
N PHE A 54 7.85 -2.32 -3.05
CA PHE A 54 7.99 -0.95 -3.54
C PHE A 54 9.45 -0.49 -3.62
N GLU A 55 10.29 -0.91 -2.69
CA GLU A 55 11.73 -0.64 -2.71
C GLU A 55 12.39 -1.30 -3.92
N GLU A 56 12.10 -2.57 -4.20
CA GLU A 56 12.65 -3.31 -5.34
C GLU A 56 12.17 -2.76 -6.68
N LEU A 57 10.98 -2.14 -6.73
CA LEU A 57 10.48 -1.39 -7.88
C LEU A 57 11.13 0.00 -8.01
N GLY A 58 12.02 0.37 -7.08
CA GLY A 58 12.79 1.60 -7.12
C GLY A 58 12.05 2.82 -6.60
N VAL A 59 11.00 2.64 -5.79
CA VAL A 59 10.34 3.76 -5.10
C VAL A 59 11.11 4.07 -3.82
N GLU A 60 11.74 5.23 -3.80
CA GLU A 60 12.51 5.70 -2.65
C GLU A 60 11.61 6.27 -1.54
N GLN A 61 12.22 6.63 -0.43
CA GLN A 61 11.55 7.36 0.66
C GLN A 61 11.04 8.71 0.14
N GLY A 62 9.79 9.07 0.49
CA GLY A 62 9.09 10.22 -0.07
C GLY A 62 8.48 9.98 -1.46
N GLY A 63 8.80 8.86 -2.11
CA GLY A 63 8.17 8.44 -3.36
C GLY A 63 6.69 8.12 -3.17
N ARG A 64 5.89 8.34 -4.22
CA ARG A 64 4.43 8.21 -4.17
C ARG A 64 3.99 6.94 -4.86
N VAL A 65 3.13 6.20 -4.16
CA VAL A 65 2.46 5.00 -4.70
C VAL A 65 0.96 5.24 -4.66
N ALA A 66 0.29 5.05 -5.78
CA ALA A 66 -1.16 5.20 -5.88
C ALA A 66 -1.87 3.85 -5.89
N ILE A 67 -3.10 3.85 -5.41
CA ILE A 67 -3.99 2.69 -5.44
C ILE A 67 -5.41 3.11 -5.81
N VAL A 68 -6.04 2.37 -6.71
CA VAL A 68 -7.46 2.46 -7.05
C VAL A 68 -8.09 1.13 -6.73
N SER A 69 -8.72 1.03 -5.56
CA SER A 69 -9.23 -0.24 -5.01
C SER A 69 -10.46 -0.03 -4.14
N HIS A 70 -11.23 -1.07 -4.00
CA HIS A 70 -12.30 -1.15 -3.02
C HIS A 70 -11.73 -1.24 -1.59
N ASN A 71 -12.60 -1.02 -0.60
CA ASN A 71 -12.25 -1.18 0.80
C ASN A 71 -12.08 -2.67 1.13
N ALA A 72 -10.82 -3.10 1.23
CA ALA A 72 -10.43 -4.47 1.52
C ALA A 72 -9.11 -4.48 2.32
N SER A 73 -8.68 -5.64 2.78
CA SER A 73 -7.42 -5.79 3.52
C SER A 73 -6.21 -5.33 2.71
N ARG A 74 -6.25 -5.43 1.37
CA ARG A 74 -5.20 -4.96 0.46
C ARG A 74 -5.02 -3.44 0.53
N LEU A 75 -6.12 -2.67 0.55
CA LEU A 75 -6.05 -1.21 0.71
C LEU A 75 -5.46 -0.83 2.07
N LEU A 76 -5.88 -1.52 3.15
CA LEU A 76 -5.31 -1.28 4.48
C LEU A 76 -3.82 -1.65 4.53
N THR A 77 -3.44 -2.79 3.94
CA THR A 77 -2.03 -3.22 3.84
C THR A 77 -1.20 -2.21 3.07
N PHE A 78 -1.76 -1.64 2.00
CA PHE A 78 -1.13 -0.58 1.21
C PHE A 78 -0.87 0.68 2.04
N LEU A 79 -1.85 1.16 2.82
CA LEU A 79 -1.69 2.35 3.64
C LEU A 79 -0.56 2.20 4.67
N PHE A 80 -0.46 1.03 5.29
CA PHE A 80 0.63 0.76 6.23
C PHE A 80 1.95 0.45 5.51
N GLY A 81 1.93 -0.30 4.42
CA GLY A 81 3.11 -0.67 3.64
C GLY A 81 3.82 0.52 2.98
N THR A 82 3.08 1.59 2.65
CA THR A 82 3.66 2.84 2.19
C THR A 82 4.17 3.69 3.36
N ALA A 83 3.27 4.10 4.25
CA ALA A 83 3.56 5.13 5.25
C ALA A 83 4.52 4.66 6.36
N ALA A 84 4.48 3.38 6.75
CA ALA A 84 5.36 2.86 7.81
C ALA A 84 6.83 2.75 7.38
N TRP A 85 7.15 2.93 6.10
CA TRP A 85 8.52 2.94 5.57
C TRP A 85 8.82 4.20 4.75
N GLY A 86 8.14 5.31 5.08
CA GLY A 86 8.48 6.64 4.58
C GLY A 86 8.08 6.94 3.14
N ARG A 87 7.21 6.11 2.55
CA ARG A 87 6.59 6.39 1.24
C ARG A 87 5.23 7.04 1.43
N VAL A 88 4.75 7.72 0.40
CA VAL A 88 3.47 8.44 0.44
C VAL A 88 2.42 7.63 -0.31
N GLY A 89 1.39 7.21 0.40
CA GLY A 89 0.23 6.55 -0.19
C GLY A 89 -0.74 7.55 -0.83
N VAL A 90 -1.22 7.24 -2.03
CA VAL A 90 -2.23 8.04 -2.74
C VAL A 90 -3.45 7.16 -3.01
N PRO A 91 -4.37 7.03 -2.04
CA PRO A 91 -5.61 6.29 -2.25
C PRO A 91 -6.55 7.11 -3.12
N ILE A 92 -6.95 6.55 -4.25
CA ILE A 92 -7.80 7.20 -5.25
C ILE A 92 -9.18 6.52 -5.26
N ASN A 93 -10.22 7.32 -5.30
CA ASN A 93 -11.59 6.80 -5.38
C ASN A 93 -11.79 6.01 -6.68
N PHE A 94 -12.16 4.74 -6.56
CA PHE A 94 -12.40 3.82 -7.69
C PHE A 94 -13.60 4.21 -8.59
N ARG A 95 -14.43 5.18 -8.17
CA ARG A 95 -15.53 5.70 -8.97
C ARG A 95 -15.14 6.81 -9.94
N LEU A 96 -13.92 7.29 -9.86
CA LEU A 96 -13.40 8.29 -10.79
C LEU A 96 -13.16 7.67 -12.17
N ASN A 97 -13.28 8.49 -13.21
CA ASN A 97 -13.00 8.05 -14.57
C ASN A 97 -11.49 8.07 -14.90
N HIS A 98 -11.14 7.54 -16.06
CA HIS A 98 -9.75 7.44 -16.54
C HIS A 98 -9.03 8.80 -16.56
N GLU A 99 -9.69 9.87 -17.03
CA GLU A 99 -9.07 11.19 -17.15
C GLU A 99 -8.77 11.80 -15.78
N GLU A 100 -9.71 11.66 -14.84
CA GLU A 100 -9.55 12.14 -13.46
C GLU A 100 -8.41 11.41 -12.74
N ILE A 101 -8.36 10.07 -12.85
CA ILE A 101 -7.29 9.27 -12.24
C ILE A 101 -5.94 9.59 -12.88
N SER A 102 -5.90 9.68 -14.21
CA SER A 102 -4.68 10.07 -14.96
C SER A 102 -4.15 11.44 -14.51
N TYR A 103 -5.06 12.41 -14.32
CA TYR A 103 -4.70 13.71 -13.79
C TYR A 103 -4.07 13.63 -12.41
N ILE A 104 -4.70 12.86 -11.48
CA ILE A 104 -4.20 12.70 -10.11
C ILE A 104 -2.81 12.06 -10.12
N ILE A 105 -2.61 10.97 -10.88
CA ILE A 105 -1.32 10.27 -11.02
C ILE A 105 -0.22 11.23 -11.49
N LYS A 106 -0.51 11.99 -12.54
CA LYS A 106 0.44 12.96 -13.09
C LYS A 106 0.72 14.10 -12.10
N HIS A 107 -0.32 14.60 -11.44
CA HIS A 107 -0.22 15.74 -10.51
C HIS A 107 0.59 15.39 -9.26
N CYS A 108 0.32 14.23 -8.65
CA CYS A 108 1.07 13.78 -7.47
C CYS A 108 2.44 13.16 -7.82
N GLY A 109 2.66 12.80 -9.08
CA GLY A 109 3.88 12.14 -9.53
C GLY A 109 4.04 10.73 -8.95
N ALA A 110 2.96 9.96 -8.91
CA ALA A 110 3.01 8.57 -8.45
C ALA A 110 3.86 7.71 -9.41
N GLU A 111 4.70 6.86 -8.84
CA GLU A 111 5.59 5.97 -9.59
C GLU A 111 4.97 4.59 -9.83
N ILE A 112 4.06 4.19 -8.95
CA ILE A 112 3.30 2.94 -9.05
C ILE A 112 1.81 3.27 -9.01
N LEU A 113 1.02 2.58 -9.84
CA LEU A 113 -0.43 2.53 -9.76
C LEU A 113 -0.87 1.09 -9.57
N LEU A 114 -1.45 0.81 -8.41
CA LEU A 114 -2.10 -0.47 -8.09
C LEU A 114 -3.58 -0.36 -8.39
N VAL A 115 -4.16 -1.35 -9.07
CA VAL A 115 -5.58 -1.33 -9.43
C VAL A 115 -6.28 -2.65 -9.12
N ASP A 116 -7.53 -2.60 -8.73
CA ASP A 116 -8.36 -3.80 -8.67
C ASP A 116 -8.55 -4.42 -10.07
N PRO A 117 -8.66 -5.74 -10.20
CA PRO A 117 -8.76 -6.44 -11.49
C PRO A 117 -9.86 -5.92 -12.39
N GLU A 118 -11.02 -5.59 -11.84
CA GLU A 118 -12.18 -5.07 -12.61
C GLU A 118 -11.93 -3.70 -13.24
N LEU A 119 -10.97 -2.92 -12.71
CA LEU A 119 -10.64 -1.58 -13.19
C LEU A 119 -9.46 -1.58 -14.18
N ARG A 120 -8.77 -2.71 -14.31
CA ARG A 120 -7.57 -2.82 -15.13
C ARG A 120 -7.79 -2.32 -16.56
N GLU A 121 -8.84 -2.79 -17.23
CA GLU A 121 -9.12 -2.46 -18.63
C GLU A 121 -9.48 -0.98 -18.80
N SER A 122 -10.33 -0.44 -17.92
CA SER A 122 -10.77 0.95 -17.98
C SER A 122 -9.68 1.97 -17.67
N LEU A 123 -8.64 1.56 -16.94
CA LEU A 123 -7.51 2.41 -16.53
C LEU A 123 -6.23 2.13 -17.33
N GLN A 124 -6.30 1.23 -18.32
CA GLN A 124 -5.15 0.93 -19.18
C GLN A 124 -4.71 2.18 -19.96
N GLY A 125 -3.38 2.38 -20.08
CA GLY A 125 -2.81 3.51 -20.79
C GLY A 125 -2.53 4.74 -19.93
N ILE A 126 -2.85 4.73 -18.64
CA ILE A 126 -2.38 5.77 -17.72
C ILE A 126 -0.86 5.71 -17.65
N GLU A 127 -0.22 6.85 -17.90
CA GLU A 127 1.24 7.00 -17.86
C GLU A 127 1.74 6.94 -16.42
N VAL A 128 2.35 5.81 -16.04
CA VAL A 128 2.99 5.57 -14.75
C VAL A 128 4.14 4.59 -14.96
N LYS A 129 5.15 4.64 -14.09
CA LYS A 129 6.33 3.76 -14.21
C LYS A 129 5.98 2.28 -14.06
N HIS A 130 5.09 1.95 -13.13
CA HIS A 130 4.61 0.59 -12.88
C HIS A 130 3.08 0.60 -12.75
N PHE A 131 2.39 -0.11 -13.63
CA PHE A 131 0.95 -0.36 -13.57
C PHE A 131 0.73 -1.82 -13.19
N LEU A 132 0.22 -2.10 -12.00
CA LEU A 132 0.10 -3.43 -11.42
C LEU A 132 -1.33 -3.73 -10.98
N THR A 133 -1.78 -4.95 -11.22
CA THR A 133 -3.11 -5.42 -10.80
C THR A 133 -3.00 -6.15 -9.45
N LEU A 134 -3.92 -5.89 -8.55
CA LEU A 134 -3.99 -6.55 -7.25
C LEU A 134 -4.53 -7.97 -7.38
N GLY A 135 -3.97 -8.93 -6.63
CA GLY A 135 -4.50 -10.30 -6.53
C GLY A 135 -4.24 -11.19 -7.75
N ASP A 136 -3.31 -10.82 -8.61
CA ASP A 136 -2.82 -11.64 -9.71
C ASP A 136 -1.32 -11.93 -9.57
N GLU A 137 -0.65 -12.28 -10.64
CA GLU A 137 0.82 -12.51 -10.66
C GLU A 137 1.66 -11.29 -10.20
N SER A 138 1.07 -10.09 -10.17
CA SER A 138 1.72 -8.90 -9.62
C SER A 138 1.90 -8.98 -8.11
N ASP A 139 1.16 -9.82 -7.41
CA ASP A 139 1.35 -10.04 -5.97
C ASP A 139 2.76 -10.54 -5.66
N ASP A 140 3.37 -11.34 -6.52
CA ASP A 140 4.76 -11.80 -6.39
C ASP A 140 5.78 -10.66 -6.54
N ILE A 141 5.38 -9.56 -7.17
CA ILE A 141 6.18 -8.36 -7.32
C ILE A 141 5.96 -7.41 -6.13
N ILE A 142 4.71 -7.31 -5.68
CA ILE A 142 4.30 -6.37 -4.62
C ILE A 142 4.69 -6.89 -3.23
N PHE A 143 4.54 -8.20 -2.98
CA PHE A 143 4.87 -8.80 -1.69
C PHE A 143 6.21 -9.53 -1.77
N ARG A 144 7.29 -8.88 -1.32
CA ARG A 144 8.65 -9.41 -1.37
C ARG A 144 9.18 -9.74 0.01
N ASP A 145 9.92 -10.83 0.09
CA ASP A 145 10.62 -11.21 1.32
C ASP A 145 11.80 -10.26 1.60
N GLY A 146 12.10 -10.08 2.87
CA GLY A 146 13.25 -9.31 3.32
C GLY A 146 12.91 -8.13 4.21
N GLU A 147 13.94 -7.41 4.61
CA GLU A 147 13.81 -6.19 5.40
C GLU A 147 13.91 -4.97 4.46
N PRO A 148 12.87 -4.11 4.44
CA PRO A 148 12.99 -2.82 3.75
C PRO A 148 14.09 -1.97 4.38
N GLN A 149 14.68 -1.06 3.59
CA GLN A 149 15.68 -0.13 4.08
C GLN A 149 15.19 0.63 5.33
N PRO A 150 16.05 0.81 6.32
CA PRO A 150 15.73 1.64 7.47
C PRO A 150 15.30 3.04 7.03
N TRP A 151 14.25 3.55 7.66
CA TRP A 151 13.80 4.92 7.48
C TRP A 151 14.06 5.71 8.77
N ASP A 152 14.64 6.88 8.63
CA ASP A 152 14.81 7.82 9.75
C ASP A 152 13.47 8.51 10.01
N PHE A 153 12.79 8.07 11.08
CA PHE A 153 11.38 8.38 11.31
C PHE A 153 11.16 9.87 11.61
N ASP A 154 10.37 10.51 10.75
CA ASP A 154 9.83 11.86 10.98
C ASP A 154 8.30 11.77 11.08
N GLU A 155 7.76 12.09 12.26
CA GLU A 155 6.31 12.10 12.48
C GLU A 155 5.58 13.21 11.71
N ASN A 156 6.31 14.19 11.17
CA ASN A 156 5.75 15.26 10.33
C ASN A 156 5.85 14.94 8.84
N ALA A 157 6.46 13.81 8.46
CA ALA A 157 6.53 13.41 7.06
C ALA A 157 5.13 13.13 6.50
N THR A 158 4.93 13.48 5.23
CA THR A 158 3.67 13.19 4.54
C THR A 158 3.46 11.69 4.45
N ALA A 159 2.35 11.19 4.95
CA ALA A 159 1.97 9.78 4.90
C ALA A 159 1.03 9.47 3.73
N THR A 160 0.08 10.38 3.44
CA THR A 160 -0.91 10.20 2.37
C THR A 160 -1.19 11.52 1.66
N ILE A 161 -1.63 11.42 0.41
CA ILE A 161 -2.23 12.52 -0.39
C ILE A 161 -3.64 12.04 -0.77
N ASN A 162 -4.68 12.84 -0.40
CA ASN A 162 -6.09 12.55 -0.67
C ASN A 162 -6.70 13.67 -1.50
#